data_db4a5bcb1949fe448354f1b6b365e2b4
#
_entry.id   db4a5bcb1949fe448354f1b6b365e2b4
#
_cell.length_a   1.000
_cell.length_b   1.000
_cell.length_c   1.000
_cell.angle_alpha   90.00
_cell.angle_beta   90.00
_cell.angle_gamma   90.00
#
_symmetry.space_group_name_H-M   'P 1'
#
loop_
_entity.id
_entity.type
_entity.pdbx_description
1 polymer ?
#
loop_
_entity_poly.entity_id
_entity_poly.type
_entity_poly.pdbx_seq_one_letter_code
_entity_poly.pdbx_strand_id
1 'polypeptide(L)'
;MVLTPTYYVFKMYKVHQDATYLPIDLTCEKMSVRDNRTVPMVSATASKNKDGVIHISLSNVDADEAQEITINLGDTKAKKAVGEILTSAKLTDYNSFENPNIVKPAPFKEVKINKGTMKVKLPAKSIVTLELQ
;
A
#
# COMPACT_ATOMS: atom_id res chain seq x y z
N MET A 1 4.23 -24.18 10.70
CA MET A 1 4.01 -22.79 11.16
C MET A 1 3.11 -22.09 10.17
N VAL A 2 2.13 -21.35 10.64
CA VAL A 2 1.22 -20.56 9.80
C VAL A 2 1.56 -19.08 9.95
N LEU A 3 1.78 -18.39 8.83
CA LEU A 3 2.03 -16.95 8.83
C LEU A 3 0.70 -16.20 8.73
N THR A 4 0.45 -15.27 9.65
CA THR A 4 -0.77 -14.47 9.67
C THR A 4 -0.71 -13.31 8.66
N PRO A 5 -1.84 -12.75 8.23
CA PRO A 5 -1.84 -11.51 7.44
C PRO A 5 -1.07 -10.37 8.14
N THR A 6 -1.19 -10.25 9.45
CA THR A 6 -0.44 -9.25 10.25
C THR A 6 1.07 -9.42 10.12
N TYR A 7 1.59 -10.65 10.11
CA TYR A 7 3.01 -10.91 9.86
C TYR A 7 3.45 -10.33 8.51
N TYR A 8 2.65 -10.53 7.46
CA TYR A 8 2.99 -10.01 6.14
C TYR A 8 2.96 -8.48 6.09
N VAL A 9 2.05 -7.82 6.81
CA VAL A 9 2.05 -6.36 6.92
C VAL A 9 3.37 -5.87 7.53
N PHE A 10 3.79 -6.43 8.66
CA PHE A 10 5.08 -6.07 9.28
C PHE A 10 6.26 -6.32 8.32
N LYS A 11 6.25 -7.44 7.62
CA LYS A 11 7.29 -7.77 6.63
C LYS A 11 7.33 -6.75 5.49
N MET A 12 6.19 -6.35 4.95
CA MET A 12 6.10 -5.35 3.88
C MET A 12 6.56 -3.97 4.34
N TYR A 13 6.18 -3.56 5.55
CA TYR A 13 6.55 -2.25 6.12
C TYR A 13 8.00 -2.17 6.62
N LYS A 14 8.71 -3.30 6.71
CA LYS A 14 10.13 -3.32 7.12
C LYS A 14 11.01 -2.42 6.25
N VAL A 15 10.64 -2.14 5.02
CA VAL A 15 11.38 -1.25 4.11
C VAL A 15 11.50 0.19 4.62
N HIS A 16 10.63 0.59 5.56
CA HIS A 16 10.65 1.92 6.17
C HIS A 16 11.52 1.99 7.44
N GLN A 17 12.00 0.84 7.94
CA GLN A 17 12.85 0.81 9.14
C GLN A 17 14.20 1.47 8.83
N ASP A 18 14.68 2.34 9.72
CA ASP A 18 15.93 3.10 9.59
C ASP A 18 16.05 3.93 8.30
N ALA A 19 14.90 4.23 7.67
CA ALA A 19 14.82 5.07 6.50
C ALA A 19 14.40 6.50 6.85
N THR A 20 14.76 7.44 5.99
CA THR A 20 14.38 8.84 6.14
C THR A 20 12.92 9.01 5.66
N TYR A 21 12.06 9.56 6.52
CA TYR A 21 10.69 9.90 6.18
C TYR A 21 10.64 10.92 5.03
N LEU A 22 9.76 10.69 4.09
CA LEU A 22 9.43 11.62 3.02
C LEU A 22 7.96 12.06 3.17
N PRO A 23 7.68 13.37 3.19
CA PRO A 23 6.31 13.84 3.15
C PRO A 23 5.65 13.42 1.85
N ILE A 24 4.40 13.01 1.93
CA ILE A 24 3.61 12.60 0.78
C ILE A 24 2.32 13.41 0.74
N ASP A 25 2.03 14.00 -0.42
CA ASP A 25 0.77 14.68 -0.67
C ASP A 25 -0.17 13.74 -1.38
N LEU A 26 -1.28 13.46 -0.73
CA LEU A 26 -2.28 12.49 -1.17
C LEU A 26 -3.67 13.07 -1.02
N THR A 27 -4.42 13.11 -2.11
CA THR A 27 -5.84 13.41 -2.10
C THR A 27 -6.62 12.11 -2.29
N CYS A 28 -7.52 11.81 -1.35
CA CYS A 28 -8.40 10.66 -1.41
C CYS A 28 -9.77 10.95 -0.82
N GLU A 29 -10.74 10.10 -1.11
CA GLU A 29 -12.06 10.16 -0.50
C GLU A 29 -12.00 9.82 0.99
N LYS A 30 -13.04 10.24 1.71
CA LYS A 30 -13.22 9.99 3.14
C LYS A 30 -14.48 9.19 3.36
N MET A 31 -14.44 8.26 4.28
CA MET A 31 -15.62 7.51 4.72
C MET A 31 -16.11 8.05 6.07
N SER A 32 -17.41 8.05 6.26
CA SER A 32 -18.03 8.35 7.56
C SER A 32 -17.95 7.09 8.46
N VAL A 33 -17.53 7.31 9.67
CA VAL A 33 -17.54 6.31 10.74
C VAL A 33 -18.48 6.77 11.86
N ARG A 34 -18.59 6.00 12.93
CA ARG A 34 -19.46 6.36 14.08
C ARG A 34 -19.19 7.78 14.57
N ASP A 35 -20.21 8.40 15.16
CA ASP A 35 -20.16 9.74 15.79
C ASP A 35 -19.80 10.87 14.83
N ASN A 36 -20.25 10.81 13.57
CA ASN A 36 -19.99 11.83 12.54
C ASN A 36 -18.50 12.11 12.27
N ARG A 37 -17.62 11.18 12.64
CA ARG A 37 -16.21 11.25 12.28
C ARG A 37 -16.00 10.77 10.85
N THR A 38 -14.97 11.30 10.20
CA THR A 38 -14.54 10.86 8.88
C THR A 38 -13.10 10.38 8.94
N VAL A 39 -12.79 9.31 8.22
CA VAL A 39 -11.43 8.82 8.03
C VAL A 39 -11.10 8.77 6.54
N PRO A 40 -9.86 9.09 6.13
CA PRO A 40 -9.46 8.91 4.75
C PRO A 40 -9.52 7.43 4.39
N MET A 41 -10.01 7.12 3.19
CA MET A 41 -10.10 5.74 2.70
C MET A 41 -8.72 5.15 2.38
N VAL A 42 -7.76 6.01 2.03
CA VAL A 42 -6.39 5.61 1.74
C VAL A 42 -5.44 6.32 2.70
N SER A 43 -4.51 5.56 3.24
CA SER A 43 -3.34 6.10 3.95
C SER A 43 -2.06 5.77 3.20
N ALA A 44 -1.06 6.64 3.34
CA ALA A 44 0.21 6.53 2.65
C ALA A 44 1.38 6.83 3.57
N THR A 45 2.48 6.10 3.37
CA THR A 45 3.77 6.36 4.02
C THR A 45 4.86 6.27 2.96
N ALA A 46 5.78 7.22 2.93
CA ALA A 46 6.92 7.21 2.04
C ALA A 46 8.22 7.39 2.81
N SER A 47 9.26 6.70 2.37
CA SER A 47 10.59 6.83 2.94
C SER A 47 11.68 6.57 1.92
N LYS A 48 12.88 7.08 2.22
CA LYS A 48 14.09 6.85 1.43
C LYS A 48 15.13 6.15 2.30
N ASN A 49 15.58 4.99 1.86
CA ASN A 49 16.58 4.24 2.58
C ASN A 49 18.00 4.81 2.38
N LYS A 50 18.99 4.20 3.05
CA LYS A 50 20.40 4.61 2.99
C LYS A 50 21.01 4.51 1.59
N ASP A 51 20.49 3.62 0.75
CA ASP A 51 20.92 3.42 -0.63
C ASP A 51 20.22 4.37 -1.63
N GLY A 52 19.37 5.27 -1.11
CA GLY A 52 18.65 6.24 -1.92
C GLY A 52 17.37 5.71 -2.57
N VAL A 53 16.97 4.48 -2.26
CA VAL A 53 15.76 3.86 -2.79
C VAL A 53 14.54 4.38 -2.05
N ILE A 54 13.51 4.78 -2.80
CA ILE A 54 12.26 5.29 -2.26
C ILE A 54 11.22 4.17 -2.23
N HIS A 55 10.63 3.97 -1.05
CA HIS A 55 9.51 3.06 -0.85
C HIS A 55 8.26 3.84 -0.47
N ILE A 56 7.12 3.41 -1.00
CA ILE A 56 5.80 3.98 -0.69
C ILE A 56 4.88 2.82 -0.29
N SER A 57 4.32 2.90 0.91
CA SER A 57 3.29 1.96 1.37
C SER A 57 1.94 2.65 1.41
N LEU A 58 0.93 1.97 0.90
CA LEU A 58 -0.43 2.46 0.75
C LEU A 58 -1.40 1.45 1.34
N SER A 59 -2.45 1.91 1.99
CA SER A 59 -3.53 1.05 2.45
C SER A 59 -4.89 1.61 2.05
N ASN A 60 -5.75 0.76 1.49
CA ASN A 60 -7.15 1.06 1.23
C ASN A 60 -7.99 0.35 2.29
N VAL A 61 -8.66 1.12 3.14
CA VAL A 61 -9.51 0.59 4.21
C VAL A 61 -10.96 0.37 3.78
N ASP A 62 -11.32 0.77 2.57
CA ASP A 62 -12.63 0.47 2.00
C ASP A 62 -12.74 -1.05 1.76
N ALA A 63 -13.79 -1.65 2.28
CA ALA A 63 -14.00 -3.09 2.21
C ALA A 63 -14.53 -3.55 0.83
N ASP A 64 -15.16 -2.66 0.10
CA ASP A 64 -15.95 -2.98 -1.08
C ASP A 64 -15.43 -2.32 -2.36
N GLU A 65 -14.88 -1.10 -2.25
CA GLU A 65 -14.52 -0.27 -3.40
C GLU A 65 -13.00 -0.13 -3.58
N ALA A 66 -12.57 -0.22 -4.83
CA ALA A 66 -11.22 0.13 -5.20
C ALA A 66 -11.04 1.66 -5.19
N GLN A 67 -9.88 2.12 -4.77
CA GLN A 67 -9.54 3.55 -4.76
C GLN A 67 -8.47 3.86 -5.79
N GLU A 68 -8.73 4.83 -6.66
CA GLU A 68 -7.72 5.36 -7.57
C GLU A 68 -7.11 6.62 -6.96
N ILE A 69 -5.80 6.61 -6.80
CA ILE A 69 -5.06 7.73 -6.22
C ILE A 69 -3.98 8.24 -7.16
N THR A 70 -3.68 9.52 -7.01
CA THR A 70 -2.61 10.19 -7.72
C THR A 70 -1.62 10.75 -6.72
N ILE A 71 -0.35 10.42 -6.89
CA ILE A 71 0.74 10.87 -6.03
C ILE A 71 1.70 11.70 -6.88
N ASN A 72 1.98 12.91 -6.43
CA ASN A 72 3.02 13.74 -7.04
C ASN A 72 4.38 13.30 -6.48
N LEU A 73 5.27 12.86 -7.37
CA LEU A 73 6.61 12.41 -7.03
C LEU A 73 7.65 13.55 -7.00
N GLY A 74 7.23 14.79 -7.28
CA GLY A 74 8.12 15.94 -7.34
C GLY A 74 9.28 15.75 -8.34
N ASP A 75 10.49 16.06 -7.88
CA ASP A 75 11.69 15.95 -8.70
C ASP A 75 12.26 14.53 -8.81
N THR A 76 11.53 13.53 -8.35
CA THR A 76 11.96 12.14 -8.42
C THR A 76 12.04 11.68 -9.88
N LYS A 77 13.19 11.15 -10.27
CA LYS A 77 13.43 10.66 -11.65
C LYS A 77 12.91 9.25 -11.90
N ALA A 78 12.15 8.70 -10.97
CA ALA A 78 11.59 7.36 -11.12
C ALA A 78 10.68 7.26 -12.35
N LYS A 79 10.88 6.21 -13.12
CA LYS A 79 10.09 5.92 -14.33
C LYS A 79 9.21 4.69 -14.17
N LYS A 80 9.48 3.91 -13.15
CA LYS A 80 8.81 2.64 -12.89
C LYS A 80 8.64 2.45 -11.38
N ALA A 81 7.61 1.74 -10.99
CA ALA A 81 7.45 1.21 -9.65
C ALA A 81 7.20 -0.29 -9.71
N VAL A 82 7.77 -1.01 -8.78
CA VAL A 82 7.51 -2.43 -8.58
C VAL A 82 7.04 -2.64 -7.15
N GLY A 83 6.19 -3.61 -6.91
CA GLY A 83 5.71 -3.82 -5.56
C GLY A 83 4.91 -5.09 -5.36
N GLU A 84 4.42 -5.21 -4.17
CA GLU A 84 3.57 -6.31 -3.72
C GLU A 84 2.29 -5.79 -3.07
N ILE A 85 1.26 -6.60 -3.16
CA ILE A 85 -0.05 -6.36 -2.58
C ILE A 85 -0.41 -7.48 -1.61
N LEU A 86 -1.01 -7.11 -0.49
CA LEU A 86 -1.69 -8.00 0.43
C LEU A 86 -3.17 -7.66 0.42
N THR A 87 -3.99 -8.59 -0.04
CA THR A 87 -5.45 -8.47 -0.06
C THR A 87 -6.07 -9.86 -0.03
N SER A 88 -7.39 -9.93 0.14
CA SER A 88 -8.16 -11.16 0.08
C SER A 88 -9.56 -10.90 -0.46
N ALA A 89 -10.25 -11.95 -0.89
CA ALA A 89 -11.62 -11.87 -1.40
C ALA A 89 -12.61 -11.46 -0.30
N LYS A 90 -12.40 -11.93 0.93
CA LYS A 90 -13.30 -11.67 2.07
C LYS A 90 -12.52 -11.09 3.24
N LEU A 91 -13.16 -10.21 4.02
CA LEU A 91 -12.60 -9.68 5.27
C LEU A 91 -12.34 -10.76 6.34
N THR A 92 -13.07 -11.86 6.25
CA THR A 92 -12.97 -12.99 7.18
C THR A 92 -11.94 -14.03 6.77
N ASP A 93 -11.24 -13.85 5.65
CA ASP A 93 -10.21 -14.78 5.20
C ASP A 93 -9.01 -14.76 6.14
N TYR A 94 -8.51 -15.94 6.47
CA TYR A 94 -7.33 -16.13 7.33
C TYR A 94 -6.54 -17.35 6.88
N ASN A 95 -5.31 -17.42 7.29
CA ASN A 95 -4.45 -18.56 7.05
C ASN A 95 -4.61 -19.57 8.19
N SER A 96 -4.80 -20.85 7.85
CA SER A 96 -4.89 -21.97 8.80
C SER A 96 -3.84 -23.03 8.48
N PHE A 97 -3.75 -24.06 9.31
CA PHE A 97 -2.84 -25.19 9.04
C PHE A 97 -3.23 -25.95 7.77
N GLU A 98 -4.53 -26.08 7.51
CA GLU A 98 -5.05 -26.74 6.30
C GLU A 98 -4.87 -25.87 5.05
N ASN A 99 -4.98 -24.55 5.21
CA ASN A 99 -4.90 -23.58 4.11
C ASN A 99 -3.97 -22.40 4.50
N PRO A 100 -2.64 -22.61 4.48
CA PRO A 100 -1.70 -21.63 5.02
C PRO A 100 -1.42 -20.42 4.14
N ASN A 101 -1.96 -20.37 2.91
CA ASN A 101 -1.66 -19.37 1.89
C ASN A 101 -2.87 -18.68 1.29
N ILE A 102 -4.01 -18.62 2.02
CA ILE A 102 -5.21 -17.90 1.55
C ILE A 102 -4.90 -16.40 1.42
N VAL A 103 -4.24 -15.84 2.42
CA VAL A 103 -3.83 -14.43 2.45
C VAL A 103 -2.31 -14.36 2.48
N LYS A 104 -1.72 -13.97 1.35
CA LYS A 104 -0.27 -13.81 1.18
C LYS A 104 0.05 -12.69 0.20
N PRO A 105 1.24 -12.07 0.28
CA PRO A 105 1.66 -11.07 -0.70
C PRO A 105 1.73 -11.65 -2.12
N ALA A 106 1.34 -10.82 -3.08
CA ALA A 106 1.42 -11.10 -4.51
C ALA A 106 2.01 -9.90 -5.25
N PRO A 107 2.61 -10.08 -6.44
CA PRO A 107 3.09 -8.97 -7.24
C PRO A 107 1.97 -7.97 -7.56
N PHE A 108 2.27 -6.68 -7.43
CA PHE A 108 1.34 -5.59 -7.74
C PHE A 108 1.77 -4.86 -9.02
N LYS A 109 0.83 -4.68 -9.94
CA LYS A 109 1.09 -4.10 -11.27
C LYS A 109 0.20 -2.91 -11.64
N GLU A 110 -0.80 -2.59 -10.81
CA GLU A 110 -1.79 -1.51 -11.06
C GLU A 110 -1.21 -0.12 -10.72
N VAL A 111 0.00 0.16 -11.22
CA VAL A 111 0.72 1.42 -11.00
C VAL A 111 1.29 1.93 -12.31
N LYS A 112 1.13 3.24 -12.54
CA LYS A 112 1.66 3.94 -13.72
C LYS A 112 2.35 5.22 -13.29
N ILE A 113 3.57 5.45 -13.81
CA ILE A 113 4.30 6.70 -13.60
C ILE A 113 4.39 7.43 -14.94
N ASN A 114 4.02 8.70 -14.93
CA ASN A 114 4.12 9.59 -16.09
C ASN A 114 4.49 11.00 -15.61
N LYS A 115 5.59 11.54 -16.13
CA LYS A 115 6.06 12.93 -15.90
C LYS A 115 6.01 13.36 -14.44
N GLY A 116 6.57 12.55 -13.52
CA GLY A 116 6.63 12.86 -12.10
C GLY A 116 5.32 12.65 -11.33
N THR A 117 4.30 12.09 -11.97
CA THR A 117 3.03 11.73 -11.34
C THR A 117 2.84 10.22 -11.35
N MET A 118 2.51 9.64 -10.22
CA MET A 118 2.20 8.23 -10.08
C MET A 118 0.70 8.05 -9.86
N LYS A 119 0.06 7.23 -10.69
CA LYS A 119 -1.32 6.79 -10.53
C LYS A 119 -1.34 5.35 -10.08
N VAL A 120 -2.11 5.07 -9.04
CA VAL A 120 -2.24 3.75 -8.44
C VAL A 120 -3.71 3.43 -8.26
N LYS A 121 -4.12 2.25 -8.72
CA LYS A 121 -5.44 1.71 -8.44
C LYS A 121 -5.31 0.66 -7.34
N LEU A 122 -5.75 1.00 -6.13
CA LEU A 122 -5.74 0.13 -4.96
C LEU A 122 -7.03 -0.67 -4.91
N PRO A 123 -6.99 -1.99 -5.01
CA PRO A 123 -8.16 -2.82 -4.74
C PRO A 123 -8.75 -2.55 -3.35
N ALA A 124 -10.01 -2.89 -3.16
CA ALA A 124 -10.64 -2.85 -1.84
C ALA A 124 -9.83 -3.67 -0.81
N LYS A 125 -9.86 -3.27 0.46
CA LYS A 125 -9.23 -3.98 1.58
C LYS A 125 -7.80 -4.45 1.28
N SER A 126 -6.96 -3.55 0.78
CA SER A 126 -5.60 -3.88 0.35
C SER A 126 -4.53 -3.05 1.03
N ILE A 127 -3.35 -3.67 1.13
CA ILE A 127 -2.10 -3.00 1.49
C ILE A 127 -1.11 -3.23 0.37
N VAL A 128 -0.48 -2.16 -0.09
CA VAL A 128 0.48 -2.19 -1.20
C VAL A 128 1.77 -1.53 -0.74
N THR A 129 2.90 -2.14 -1.04
CA THR A 129 4.22 -1.53 -0.88
C THR A 129 4.91 -1.46 -2.23
N LEU A 130 5.36 -0.29 -2.60
CA LEU A 130 6.01 0.03 -3.87
C LEU A 130 7.46 0.46 -3.64
N GLU A 131 8.33 0.03 -4.54
CA GLU A 131 9.70 0.52 -4.70
C GLU A 131 9.78 1.31 -6.00
N LEU A 132 10.28 2.54 -5.92
CA LEU A 132 10.48 3.40 -7.10
C LEU A 132 11.81 3.09 -7.78
N GLN A 133 11.78 2.92 -9.11
CA GLN A 133 12.94 2.61 -9.95
C GLN A 133 13.06 3.59 -11.12
#